data_9884d1bf90abb0a1657a2102c808ef30
#
_entry.id   9884d1bf90abb0a1657a2102c808ef30
#
_cell.length_a   1.000
_cell.length_b   1.000
_cell.length_c   1.000
_cell.angle_alpha   90.00
_cell.angle_beta   90.00
_cell.angle_gamma   90.00
#
_symmetry.space_group_name_H-M   'P 1'
#
loop_
_entity.id
_entity.type
_entity.pdbx_description
1 polymer ?
#
loop_
_entity_poly.entity_id
_entity_poly.type
_entity_poly.pdbx_seq_one_letter_code
_entity_poly.pdbx_strand_id
1 'polypeptide(L)'
;HSFPTRRSSDLIVVVGLLLMQNAIGIGMASLLGLDPLMGLLAGSITLSGGHGTGAAWSKLFIERYGFENATEVAMACATFGLVLGGLIGGPVARYLVKHSTTPEGRPDDEMVPTAFEKPDVGRSITSLVMIETIAMIAICLTVGKIVAQWLAGTAFELPTFVCVLFIGVILSNGLAQMGFY
;
A
#
# COMPACT_ATOMS: atom_id res chain seq x y z
N HIS A 1 -17.13 7.62 20.45
CA HIS A 1 -15.86 8.38 20.49
C HIS A 1 -14.68 7.58 21.09
N SER A 2 -14.37 6.37 20.59
CA SER A 2 -13.19 5.60 21.04
C SER A 2 -12.32 5.09 19.89
N PHE A 3 -12.28 5.81 18.78
CA PHE A 3 -11.60 5.37 17.54
C PHE A 3 -10.12 5.76 17.34
N PRO A 4 -9.49 6.70 18.08
CA PRO A 4 -8.09 7.07 17.76
C PRO A 4 -7.05 6.04 18.21
N THR A 5 -7.28 5.32 19.32
CA THR A 5 -6.26 4.42 19.89
C THR A 5 -6.07 3.12 19.10
N ARG A 6 -7.13 2.53 18.56
CA ARG A 6 -7.06 1.31 17.74
C ARG A 6 -6.31 1.56 16.42
N ARG A 7 -6.62 2.66 15.77
CA ARG A 7 -5.98 3.08 14.52
C ARG A 7 -4.47 3.33 14.66
N SER A 8 -4.04 3.87 15.80
CA SER A 8 -2.62 4.10 16.09
C SER A 8 -1.86 2.80 16.31
N SER A 9 -2.47 1.83 17.02
CA SER A 9 -1.87 0.51 17.25
C SER A 9 -1.70 -0.27 15.94
N ASP A 10 -2.70 -0.22 15.05
CA ASP A 10 -2.64 -0.88 13.75
C ASP A 10 -1.52 -0.30 12.88
N LEU A 11 -1.35 1.03 12.88
CA LEU A 11 -0.25 1.68 12.17
C LEU A 11 1.13 1.26 12.70
N ILE A 12 1.31 1.17 14.02
CA ILE A 12 2.58 0.74 14.62
C ILE A 12 2.91 -0.69 14.20
N VAL A 13 1.91 -1.59 14.23
CA VAL A 13 2.09 -2.98 13.79
C VAL A 13 2.47 -3.06 12.31
N VAL A 14 1.79 -2.32 11.45
CA VAL A 14 2.10 -2.29 10.00
C VAL A 14 3.49 -1.74 9.75
N VAL A 15 3.87 -0.62 10.38
CA VAL A 15 5.22 -0.06 10.24
C VAL A 15 6.29 -1.04 10.75
N GLY A 16 6.06 -1.68 11.89
CA GLY A 16 6.95 -2.72 12.42
C GLY A 16 7.10 -3.89 11.46
N LEU A 17 6.01 -4.35 10.85
CA LEU A 17 6.03 -5.40 9.83
C LEU A 17 6.86 -5.01 8.61
N LEU A 18 6.67 -3.80 8.08
CA LEU A 18 7.42 -3.31 6.92
C LEU A 18 8.92 -3.20 7.20
N LEU A 19 9.30 -2.69 8.37
CA LEU A 19 10.70 -2.62 8.79
C LEU A 19 11.32 -4.02 8.92
N MET A 20 10.59 -4.96 9.52
CA MET A 20 11.04 -6.35 9.65
C MET A 20 11.18 -7.04 8.30
N GLN A 21 10.22 -6.85 7.38
CA GLN A 21 10.30 -7.35 6.00
C GLN A 21 11.56 -6.86 5.30
N ASN A 22 11.86 -5.56 5.38
CA ASN A 22 13.05 -4.99 4.76
C ASN A 22 14.34 -5.50 5.42
N ALA A 23 14.38 -5.59 6.74
CA ALA A 23 15.55 -6.12 7.45
C ALA A 23 15.84 -7.56 7.06
N ILE A 24 14.81 -8.41 6.97
CA ILE A 24 14.96 -9.81 6.54
C ILE A 24 15.40 -9.86 5.07
N GLY A 25 14.76 -9.07 4.19
CA GLY A 25 15.11 -9.03 2.77
C GLY A 25 16.56 -8.63 2.52
N ILE A 26 17.01 -7.53 3.13
CA ILE A 26 18.38 -7.04 3.04
C ILE A 26 19.36 -8.05 3.67
N GLY A 27 19.01 -8.58 4.84
CA GLY A 27 19.84 -9.59 5.52
C GLY A 27 20.04 -10.85 4.68
N MET A 28 18.97 -11.37 4.08
CA MET A 28 19.03 -12.54 3.19
C MET A 28 19.82 -12.25 1.92
N ALA A 29 19.60 -11.10 1.27
CA ALA A 29 20.38 -10.72 0.10
C ALA A 29 21.88 -10.63 0.42
N SER A 30 22.23 -10.01 1.54
CA SER A 30 23.61 -9.88 2.00
C SER A 30 24.24 -11.24 2.33
N LEU A 31 23.50 -12.16 2.97
CA LEU A 31 23.98 -13.52 3.27
C LEU A 31 24.25 -14.35 2.02
N LEU A 32 23.44 -14.13 0.96
CA LEU A 32 23.59 -14.80 -0.32
C LEU A 32 24.62 -14.13 -1.24
N GLY A 33 25.27 -13.04 -0.80
CA GLY A 33 26.23 -12.28 -1.61
C GLY A 33 25.56 -11.51 -2.76
N LEU A 34 24.25 -11.22 -2.66
CA LEU A 34 23.48 -10.46 -3.61
C LEU A 34 23.47 -8.98 -3.24
N ASP A 35 23.12 -8.12 -4.21
CA ASP A 35 22.95 -6.69 -3.95
C ASP A 35 21.87 -6.44 -2.87
N PRO A 36 22.12 -5.65 -1.82
CA PRO A 36 21.14 -5.28 -0.82
C PRO A 36 19.88 -4.64 -1.39
N LEU A 37 19.96 -3.95 -2.54
CA LEU A 37 18.80 -3.39 -3.26
C LEU A 37 17.83 -4.48 -3.71
N MET A 38 18.33 -5.66 -4.05
CA MET A 38 17.52 -6.84 -4.36
C MET A 38 16.69 -7.27 -3.14
N GLY A 39 17.27 -7.16 -1.95
CA GLY A 39 16.57 -7.42 -0.68
C GLY A 39 15.46 -6.43 -0.38
N LEU A 40 15.60 -5.16 -0.76
CA LEU A 40 14.53 -4.17 -0.67
C LEU A 40 13.39 -4.45 -1.63
N LEU A 41 13.73 -4.80 -2.89
CA LEU A 41 12.71 -5.19 -3.87
C LEU A 41 11.96 -6.44 -3.44
N ALA A 42 12.66 -7.46 -2.96
CA ALA A 42 12.05 -8.69 -2.43
C ALA A 42 11.39 -8.50 -1.05
N GLY A 43 11.58 -7.35 -0.41
CA GLY A 43 11.00 -6.97 0.86
C GLY A 43 9.64 -6.28 0.71
N SER A 44 9.45 -5.19 1.44
CA SER A 44 8.16 -4.50 1.52
C SER A 44 7.70 -3.87 0.19
N ILE A 45 8.62 -3.51 -0.70
CA ILE A 45 8.30 -2.86 -1.98
C ILE A 45 7.36 -3.73 -2.82
N THR A 46 7.63 -5.02 -2.92
CA THR A 46 6.82 -5.93 -3.74
C THR A 46 5.86 -6.79 -2.93
N LEU A 47 6.26 -7.28 -1.76
CA LEU A 47 5.40 -8.16 -0.96
C LEU A 47 4.20 -7.41 -0.36
N SER A 48 4.39 -6.17 0.07
CA SER A 48 3.31 -5.32 0.59
C SER A 48 2.75 -4.37 -0.46
N GLY A 49 3.61 -3.82 -1.34
CA GLY A 49 3.23 -2.85 -2.36
C GLY A 49 2.74 -3.46 -3.68
N GLY A 50 3.14 -4.70 -3.98
CA GLY A 50 2.74 -5.43 -5.18
C GLY A 50 3.44 -4.96 -6.46
N HIS A 51 2.89 -5.38 -7.62
CA HIS A 51 3.48 -5.15 -8.95
C HIS A 51 3.64 -3.66 -9.31
N GLY A 52 2.63 -2.84 -8.99
CA GLY A 52 2.66 -1.40 -9.31
C GLY A 52 3.78 -0.66 -8.58
N THR A 53 3.92 -0.93 -7.29
CA THR A 53 4.98 -0.35 -6.46
C THR A 53 6.34 -0.87 -6.89
N GLY A 54 6.45 -2.18 -7.17
CA GLY A 54 7.66 -2.79 -7.72
C GLY A 54 8.10 -2.14 -9.03
N ALA A 55 7.19 -1.94 -9.98
CA ALA A 55 7.48 -1.27 -11.24
C ALA A 55 7.95 0.18 -11.06
N ALA A 56 7.35 0.91 -10.13
CA ALA A 56 7.69 2.31 -9.89
C ALA A 56 9.07 2.48 -9.24
N TRP A 57 9.39 1.64 -8.26
CA TRP A 57 10.70 1.66 -7.59
C TRP A 57 11.82 1.07 -8.44
N SER A 58 11.53 0.03 -9.25
CA SER A 58 12.54 -0.56 -10.12
C SER A 58 13.11 0.45 -11.11
N LYS A 59 12.26 1.36 -11.63
CA LYS A 59 12.72 2.45 -12.49
C LYS A 59 13.75 3.34 -11.80
N LEU A 60 13.50 3.74 -10.57
CA LEU A 60 14.44 4.52 -9.75
C LEU A 60 15.75 3.75 -9.52
N PHE A 61 15.67 2.44 -9.27
CA PHE A 61 16.83 1.59 -9.02
C PHE A 61 17.70 1.43 -10.27
N ILE A 62 17.10 1.34 -11.44
CA ILE A 62 17.83 1.32 -12.72
C ILE A 62 18.53 2.67 -12.97
N GLU A 63 17.78 3.76 -12.87
CA GLU A 63 18.28 5.09 -13.24
C GLU A 63 19.33 5.61 -12.26
N ARG A 64 19.17 5.35 -10.95
CA ARG A 64 20.03 5.95 -9.91
C ARG A 64 21.14 5.03 -9.42
N TYR A 65 20.91 3.73 -9.40
CA TYR A 65 21.83 2.74 -8.82
C TYR A 65 22.39 1.76 -9.87
N GLY A 66 21.95 1.86 -11.12
CA GLY A 66 22.44 0.98 -12.20
C GLY A 66 21.99 -0.48 -12.06
N PHE A 67 20.94 -0.76 -11.28
CA PHE A 67 20.45 -2.12 -11.10
C PHE A 67 19.54 -2.52 -12.27
N GLU A 68 20.14 -2.95 -13.39
CA GLU A 68 19.45 -3.19 -14.66
C GLU A 68 18.28 -4.18 -14.56
N ASN A 69 18.42 -5.24 -13.76
CA ASN A 69 17.41 -6.29 -13.62
C ASN A 69 16.35 -6.00 -12.54
N ALA A 70 16.25 -4.74 -12.06
CA ALA A 70 15.33 -4.39 -10.98
C ALA A 70 13.87 -4.67 -11.31
N THR A 71 13.45 -4.46 -12.57
CA THR A 71 12.07 -4.68 -13.00
C THR A 71 11.68 -6.16 -12.96
N GLU A 72 12.54 -7.03 -13.50
CA GLU A 72 12.32 -8.48 -13.53
C GLU A 72 12.25 -9.05 -12.12
N VAL A 73 13.19 -8.65 -11.26
CA VAL A 73 13.22 -9.05 -9.86
C VAL A 73 11.97 -8.58 -9.14
N ALA A 74 11.56 -7.32 -9.33
CA ALA A 74 10.36 -6.78 -8.71
C ALA A 74 9.10 -7.55 -9.13
N MET A 75 8.94 -7.84 -10.43
CA MET A 75 7.78 -8.57 -10.94
C MET A 75 7.75 -10.01 -10.43
N ALA A 76 8.90 -10.69 -10.42
CA ALA A 76 9.01 -12.05 -9.90
C ALA A 76 8.67 -12.12 -8.41
N CYS A 77 9.25 -11.23 -7.60
CA CYS A 77 8.98 -11.16 -6.16
C CYS A 77 7.52 -10.81 -5.84
N ALA A 78 6.91 -9.87 -6.57
CA ALA A 78 5.51 -9.50 -6.38
C ALA A 78 4.57 -10.68 -6.70
N THR A 79 4.81 -11.39 -7.80
CA THR A 79 4.04 -12.59 -8.20
C THR A 79 4.19 -13.69 -7.15
N PHE A 80 5.41 -13.97 -6.73
CA PHE A 80 5.69 -14.99 -5.71
C PHE A 80 5.03 -14.65 -4.37
N GLY A 81 5.12 -13.38 -3.94
CA GLY A 81 4.47 -12.89 -2.73
C GLY A 81 2.94 -13.03 -2.78
N LEU A 82 2.33 -12.72 -3.92
CA LEU A 82 0.88 -12.87 -4.12
C LEU A 82 0.44 -14.34 -4.00
N VAL A 83 1.16 -15.24 -4.65
CA VAL A 83 0.88 -16.68 -4.61
C VAL A 83 1.03 -17.23 -3.20
N LEU A 84 2.17 -16.95 -2.54
CA LEU A 84 2.41 -17.40 -1.16
C LEU A 84 1.43 -16.78 -0.17
N GLY A 85 1.13 -15.49 -0.32
CA GLY A 85 0.14 -14.80 0.50
C GLY A 85 -1.24 -15.46 0.42
N GLY A 86 -1.67 -15.84 -0.77
CA GLY A 86 -2.92 -16.59 -0.98
C GLY A 86 -2.90 -17.99 -0.36
N LEU A 87 -1.80 -18.73 -0.54
CA LEU A 87 -1.66 -20.09 -0.01
C LEU A 87 -1.59 -20.14 1.52
N ILE A 88 -0.87 -19.21 2.13
CA ILE A 88 -0.65 -19.17 3.58
C ILE A 88 -1.79 -18.44 4.30
N GLY A 89 -2.29 -17.36 3.71
CA GLY A 89 -3.29 -16.49 4.34
C GLY A 89 -4.59 -17.21 4.65
N GLY A 90 -5.08 -18.07 3.77
CA GLY A 90 -6.29 -18.86 3.98
C GLY A 90 -6.24 -19.76 5.23
N PRO A 91 -5.25 -20.66 5.35
CA PRO A 91 -5.08 -21.50 6.55
C PRO A 91 -4.87 -20.70 7.83
N VAL A 92 -4.07 -19.62 7.79
CA VAL A 92 -3.82 -18.76 8.96
C VAL A 92 -5.11 -18.06 9.41
N ALA A 93 -5.88 -17.50 8.47
CA ALA A 93 -7.15 -16.86 8.77
C ALA A 93 -8.13 -17.84 9.43
N ARG A 94 -8.25 -19.08 8.91
CA ARG A 94 -9.09 -20.12 9.49
C ARG A 94 -8.65 -20.49 10.91
N TYR A 95 -7.34 -20.59 11.13
CA TYR A 95 -6.78 -20.88 12.46
C TYR A 95 -7.11 -19.77 13.45
N LEU A 96 -6.91 -18.51 13.06
CA LEU A 96 -7.18 -17.34 13.90
C LEU A 96 -8.68 -17.22 14.23
N VAL A 97 -9.57 -17.36 13.24
CA VAL A 97 -11.02 -17.32 13.46
C VAL A 97 -11.47 -18.42 14.42
N LYS A 98 -10.93 -19.63 14.30
CA LYS A 98 -11.26 -20.75 15.17
C LYS A 98 -10.83 -20.54 16.63
N HIS A 99 -9.76 -19.77 16.87
CA HIS A 99 -9.20 -19.51 18.20
C HIS A 99 -9.50 -18.12 18.73
N SER A 100 -10.19 -17.27 17.97
CA SER A 100 -10.69 -15.99 18.47
C SER A 100 -11.95 -16.23 19.29
N THR A 101 -11.94 -15.85 20.56
CA THR A 101 -13.14 -15.77 21.38
C THR A 101 -13.95 -14.57 20.91
N THR A 102 -15.14 -14.83 20.40
CA THR A 102 -16.12 -13.76 20.11
C THR A 102 -16.48 -13.07 21.43
N PRO A 103 -16.38 -11.75 21.55
CA PRO A 103 -16.86 -11.05 22.73
C PRO A 103 -18.36 -11.35 22.92
N GLU A 104 -18.74 -11.88 24.08
CA GLU A 104 -20.15 -12.12 24.43
C GLU A 104 -20.93 -10.80 24.30
N GLY A 105 -21.98 -10.79 23.48
CA GLY A 105 -22.91 -9.67 23.34
C GLY A 105 -22.91 -8.94 21.99
N ARG A 106 -22.20 -9.41 21.00
CA ARG A 106 -22.34 -8.87 19.64
C ARG A 106 -23.39 -9.69 18.88
N PRO A 107 -24.43 -9.07 18.30
CA PRO A 107 -25.38 -9.78 17.44
C PRO A 107 -24.64 -10.47 16.28
N ASP A 108 -25.07 -11.67 15.91
CA ASP A 108 -24.45 -12.49 14.84
C ASP A 108 -24.36 -11.76 13.48
N ASP A 109 -25.14 -10.70 13.26
CA ASP A 109 -25.13 -9.88 12.05
C ASP A 109 -23.93 -8.92 11.95
N GLU A 110 -23.15 -8.69 13.03
CA GLU A 110 -21.94 -7.85 13.01
C GLU A 110 -20.64 -8.64 12.75
N MET A 111 -20.71 -9.94 12.49
CA MET A 111 -19.54 -10.80 12.21
C MET A 111 -19.02 -10.73 10.78
N VAL A 112 -19.50 -9.82 9.96
CA VAL A 112 -18.88 -9.56 8.67
C VAL A 112 -17.58 -8.80 8.94
N PRO A 113 -16.40 -9.33 8.53
CA PRO A 113 -15.15 -8.57 8.64
C PRO A 113 -15.36 -7.18 8.05
N THR A 114 -14.92 -6.14 8.75
CA THR A 114 -15.05 -4.74 8.33
C THR A 114 -14.44 -4.45 6.93
N ALA A 115 -13.68 -5.39 6.37
CA ALA A 115 -13.23 -5.37 4.98
C ALA A 115 -14.36 -5.62 3.96
N PHE A 116 -15.51 -6.12 4.42
CA PHE A 116 -16.72 -6.32 3.63
C PHE A 116 -17.87 -5.47 4.22
N GLU A 117 -17.59 -4.23 4.57
CA GLU A 117 -18.69 -3.28 4.77
C GLU A 117 -19.58 -3.39 3.55
N LYS A 118 -20.87 -3.75 3.80
CA LYS A 118 -21.88 -3.74 2.74
C LYS A 118 -21.76 -2.38 2.09
N PRO A 119 -21.45 -2.29 0.78
CA PRO A 119 -21.39 -1.00 0.13
C PRO A 119 -22.71 -0.31 0.43
N ASP A 120 -22.61 0.92 0.94
CA ASP A 120 -23.78 1.74 1.24
C ASP A 120 -24.59 1.86 -0.06
N VAL A 121 -25.67 1.08 -0.15
CA VAL A 121 -26.46 0.83 -1.38
C VAL A 121 -27.21 2.11 -1.82
N GLY A 122 -26.85 3.26 -1.23
CA GLY A 122 -27.54 4.52 -1.39
C GLY A 122 -27.00 5.49 -2.47
N ARG A 123 -25.75 5.33 -2.91
CA ARG A 123 -25.22 6.26 -3.93
C ARG A 123 -25.26 5.61 -5.31
N SER A 124 -26.31 5.93 -6.08
CA SER A 124 -26.34 5.59 -7.50
C SER A 124 -25.14 6.22 -8.20
N ILE A 125 -24.34 5.39 -8.90
CA ILE A 125 -23.24 5.87 -9.73
C ILE A 125 -23.85 6.70 -10.86
N THR A 126 -23.86 8.01 -10.71
CA THR A 126 -24.36 8.96 -11.70
C THR A 126 -23.18 9.35 -12.61
N SER A 127 -23.47 9.69 -13.85
CA SER A 127 -22.46 10.19 -14.80
C SER A 127 -21.67 11.37 -14.24
N LEU A 128 -22.29 12.22 -13.43
CA LEU A 128 -21.65 13.34 -12.74
C LEU A 128 -20.58 12.86 -11.76
N VAL A 129 -20.89 11.87 -10.92
CA VAL A 129 -19.94 11.29 -9.94
C VAL A 129 -18.76 10.64 -10.65
N MET A 130 -18.98 10.01 -11.80
CA MET A 130 -17.88 9.48 -12.61
C MET A 130 -16.97 10.57 -13.16
N ILE A 131 -17.54 11.66 -13.68
CA ILE A 131 -16.78 12.80 -14.20
C ILE A 131 -15.98 13.45 -13.07
N GLU A 132 -16.59 13.68 -11.92
CA GLU A 132 -15.92 14.23 -10.74
C GLU A 132 -14.74 13.35 -10.30
N THR A 133 -14.93 12.04 -10.24
CA THR A 133 -13.88 11.09 -9.87
C THR A 133 -12.72 11.12 -10.86
N ILE A 134 -13.01 11.12 -12.17
CA ILE A 134 -12.00 11.20 -13.22
C ILE A 134 -11.26 12.54 -13.13
N ALA A 135 -11.96 13.63 -12.93
CA ALA A 135 -11.37 14.96 -12.77
C ALA A 135 -10.44 15.02 -11.55
N MET A 136 -10.86 14.46 -10.42
CA MET A 136 -10.02 14.38 -9.20
C MET A 136 -8.76 13.55 -9.44
N ILE A 137 -8.87 12.41 -10.10
CA ILE A 137 -7.71 11.59 -10.46
C ILE A 137 -6.76 12.37 -11.38
N ALA A 138 -7.28 13.05 -12.39
CA ALA A 138 -6.47 13.86 -13.31
C ALA A 138 -5.75 15.01 -12.59
N ILE A 139 -6.41 15.68 -11.64
CA ILE A 139 -5.79 16.71 -10.80
C ILE A 139 -4.68 16.12 -9.95
N CYS A 140 -4.92 14.99 -9.26
CA CYS A 140 -3.92 14.31 -8.44
C CYS A 140 -2.69 13.89 -9.26
N LEU A 141 -2.89 13.33 -10.46
CA LEU A 141 -1.82 12.93 -11.36
C LEU A 141 -1.00 14.13 -11.83
N THR A 142 -1.66 15.21 -12.23
CA THR A 142 -1.00 16.41 -12.76
C THR A 142 -0.19 17.10 -11.68
N VAL A 143 -0.81 17.38 -10.52
CA VAL A 143 -0.15 18.06 -9.40
C VAL A 143 0.95 17.17 -8.82
N GLY A 144 0.69 15.88 -8.64
CA GLY A 144 1.68 14.91 -8.14
C GLY A 144 2.91 14.81 -9.04
N LYS A 145 2.72 14.86 -10.39
CA LYS A 145 3.83 14.89 -11.34
C LYS A 145 4.66 16.17 -11.22
N ILE A 146 4.02 17.33 -11.08
CA ILE A 146 4.71 18.62 -10.87
C ILE A 146 5.53 18.58 -9.59
N VAL A 147 4.95 18.08 -8.49
CA VAL A 147 5.66 17.96 -7.21
C VAL A 147 6.84 17.00 -7.32
N ALA A 148 6.67 15.85 -8.00
CA ALA A 148 7.76 14.90 -8.22
C ALA A 148 8.91 15.52 -9.03
N GLN A 149 8.60 16.32 -10.07
CA GLN A 149 9.61 17.04 -10.85
C GLN A 149 10.34 18.10 -10.01
N TRP A 150 9.64 18.74 -9.11
CA TRP A 150 10.23 19.75 -8.20
C TRP A 150 11.17 19.13 -7.16
N LEU A 151 10.86 17.90 -6.73
CA LEU A 151 11.68 17.12 -5.80
C LEU A 151 12.84 16.39 -6.51
N ALA A 152 12.82 16.29 -7.83
CA ALA A 152 13.85 15.62 -8.60
C ALA A 152 15.22 16.29 -8.38
N GLY A 153 16.24 15.47 -8.08
CA GLY A 153 17.59 15.95 -7.78
C GLY A 153 17.78 16.47 -6.35
N THR A 154 16.76 16.45 -5.50
CA THR A 154 16.88 16.76 -4.08
C THR A 154 17.18 15.51 -3.25
N ALA A 155 17.56 15.70 -1.97
CA ALA A 155 17.76 14.58 -1.04
C ALA A 155 16.48 13.78 -0.76
N PHE A 156 15.30 14.33 -1.07
CA PHE A 156 13.97 13.75 -0.88
C PHE A 156 13.31 13.37 -2.21
N GLU A 157 14.10 12.91 -3.17
CA GLU A 157 13.55 12.42 -4.44
C GLU A 157 12.65 11.22 -4.22
N LEU A 158 11.36 11.38 -4.56
CA LEU A 158 10.34 10.35 -4.42
C LEU A 158 9.80 9.93 -5.78
N PRO A 159 9.47 8.63 -5.96
CA PRO A 159 8.76 8.18 -7.15
C PRO A 159 7.47 8.97 -7.37
N THR A 160 7.15 9.28 -8.63
CA THR A 160 5.99 10.10 -8.99
C THR A 160 4.67 9.61 -8.38
N PHE A 161 4.47 8.27 -8.30
CA PHE A 161 3.25 7.72 -7.72
C PHE A 161 3.08 8.05 -6.23
N VAL A 162 4.19 8.13 -5.47
CA VAL A 162 4.16 8.52 -4.05
C VAL A 162 3.68 9.96 -3.91
N CYS A 163 4.21 10.86 -4.75
CA CYS A 163 3.75 12.26 -4.77
C CYS A 163 2.26 12.36 -5.13
N VAL A 164 1.78 11.57 -6.10
CA VAL A 164 0.36 11.50 -6.48
C VAL A 164 -0.51 11.04 -5.32
N LEU A 165 -0.08 10.00 -4.57
CA LEU A 165 -0.79 9.52 -3.39
C LEU A 165 -0.87 10.60 -2.29
N PHE A 166 0.22 11.30 -2.01
CA PHE A 166 0.23 12.41 -1.04
C PHE A 166 -0.74 13.51 -1.43
N ILE A 167 -0.74 13.92 -2.70
CA ILE A 167 -1.69 14.93 -3.20
C ILE A 167 -3.12 14.42 -3.07
N GLY A 168 -3.39 13.15 -3.37
CA GLY A 168 -4.71 12.53 -3.20
C GLY A 168 -5.18 12.58 -1.74
N VAL A 169 -4.31 12.26 -0.79
CA VAL A 169 -4.63 12.33 0.65
C VAL A 169 -4.90 13.76 1.09
N ILE A 170 -4.07 14.73 0.66
CA ILE A 170 -4.25 16.15 0.99
C ILE A 170 -5.57 16.67 0.43
N LEU A 171 -5.88 16.38 -0.84
CA LEU A 171 -7.12 16.79 -1.48
C LEU A 171 -8.35 16.16 -0.81
N SER A 172 -8.32 14.87 -0.55
CA SER A 172 -9.42 14.15 0.11
C SER A 172 -9.72 14.71 1.50
N ASN A 173 -8.69 14.90 2.33
CA ASN A 173 -8.88 15.46 3.67
C ASN A 173 -9.27 16.95 3.63
N GLY A 174 -8.69 17.72 2.71
CA GLY A 174 -9.02 19.14 2.54
C GLY A 174 -10.48 19.36 2.11
N LEU A 175 -10.96 18.57 1.13
CA LEU A 175 -12.36 18.64 0.67
C LEU A 175 -13.34 18.18 1.76
N ALA A 176 -12.98 17.14 2.52
CA ALA A 176 -13.79 16.68 3.65
C ALA A 176 -13.92 17.76 4.73
N GLN A 177 -12.85 18.51 5.03
CA GLN A 177 -12.90 19.63 5.99
C GLN A 177 -13.71 20.83 5.48
N MET A 178 -13.73 21.05 4.18
CA MET A 178 -14.53 22.11 3.56
C MET A 178 -16.01 21.75 3.36
N GLY A 179 -16.42 20.53 3.77
CA GLY A 179 -17.84 20.11 3.72
C GLY A 179 -18.34 19.74 2.33
N PHE A 180 -17.46 19.40 1.40
CA PHE A 180 -17.84 18.93 0.06
C PHE A 180 -18.17 17.44 0.01
N TYR A 181 -18.14 16.74 1.15
CA TYR A 181 -18.53 15.34 1.32
C TYR A 181 -19.39 15.14 2.56
#